data_4eccfe88a0acc9f22476eb25f3040d44
#
_entry.id   4eccfe88a0acc9f22476eb25f3040d44
#
_cell.length_a   1.000
_cell.length_b   1.000
_cell.length_c   1.000
_cell.angle_alpha   90.00
_cell.angle_beta   90.00
_cell.angle_gamma   90.00
#
_symmetry.space_group_name_H-M   'P 1'
#
loop_
_entity.id
_entity.type
_entity.pdbx_description
1 polymer ?
#
loop_
_entity_poly.entity_id
_entity_poly.type
_entity_poly.pdbx_seq_one_letter_code
_entity_poly.pdbx_strand_id
1 'polypeptide(L)'
;MLKILKVYVRKLIKVIKINESIFEVIVTKDTTTKHKIKLSDKVYQDLCDSKITEIDLIIKSFEFLLERESNESILREFNLEIIETYFPEYPISIKKKFN
;
A
#
# COMPACT_ATOMS: atom_id res chain seq x y z
N MET A 1 -11.16 -0.29 25.62
CA MET A 1 -10.85 -0.29 25.06
C MET A 1 -10.41 0.03 24.25
N LEU A 2 -10.22 -0.01 23.96
CA LEU A 2 -9.57 0.18 23.31
C LEU A 2 -9.58 0.69 22.32
N LYS A 3 -9.28 1.27 21.74
CA LYS A 3 -9.25 1.84 20.88
C LYS A 3 -8.62 1.88 19.98
N ILE A 4 -8.57 1.84 19.60
CA ILE A 4 -7.86 1.77 18.88
C ILE A 4 -7.61 2.34 18.00
N LEU A 5 -7.33 2.58 17.70
CA LEU A 5 -6.74 2.98 16.96
C LEU A 5 -6.93 2.92 15.74
N LYS A 6 -6.78 3.34 15.18
CA LYS A 6 -6.85 3.54 14.03
C LYS A 6 -5.91 3.12 13.24
N VAL A 7 -5.53 2.24 13.45
CA VAL A 7 -4.67 1.68 12.80
C VAL A 7 -5.37 0.99 11.81
N TYR A 8 -5.24 1.14 10.74
CA TYR A 8 -5.74 0.53 9.82
C TYR A 8 -5.20 -0.70 9.58
N VAL A 9 -5.64 -1.62 10.21
CA VAL A 9 -5.28 -2.85 9.90
C VAL A 9 -6.36 -3.38 9.12
N ARG A 10 -6.21 -3.53 7.95
CA ARG A 10 -7.03 -4.23 7.24
C ARG A 10 -6.58 -5.60 7.33
N LYS A 11 -6.89 -6.28 8.40
CA LYS A 11 -6.50 -7.59 8.64
C LYS A 11 -5.02 -7.71 8.75
N LEU A 12 -4.36 -7.93 7.63
CA LEU A 12 -2.99 -8.30 7.64
C LEU A 12 -2.04 -7.18 7.37
N ILE A 13 -2.54 -6.00 7.06
CA ILE A 13 -1.71 -4.90 6.59
C ILE A 13 -1.74 -3.74 7.55
N LYS A 14 -0.56 -3.33 8.03
CA LYS A 14 -0.43 -2.16 8.89
C LYS A 14 0.46 -1.16 8.19
N VAL A 15 0.05 0.09 8.09
CA VAL A 15 0.82 1.13 7.42
C VAL A 15 1.15 2.23 8.41
N ILE A 16 2.43 2.61 8.46
CA ILE A 16 2.91 3.66 9.34
C ILE A 16 3.58 4.72 8.49
N LYS A 17 3.16 5.96 8.61
CA LYS A 17 3.79 7.06 7.90
C LYS A 17 5.04 7.48 8.66
N ILE A 18 6.19 7.42 8.01
CA ILE A 18 7.47 7.73 8.62
C ILE A 18 7.82 9.22 8.42
N ASN A 19 7.60 9.73 7.21
CA ASN A 19 7.78 11.15 6.93
C ASN A 19 6.89 11.51 5.75
N GLU A 20 7.12 12.66 5.11
CA GLU A 20 6.23 13.16 4.08
C GLU A 20 6.04 12.21 2.89
N SER A 21 7.04 11.41 2.58
CA SER A 21 6.96 10.55 1.41
C SER A 21 7.33 9.09 1.69
N ILE A 22 7.67 8.73 2.93
CA ILE A 22 8.11 7.37 3.25
C ILE A 22 7.13 6.73 4.21
N PHE A 23 6.75 5.50 3.91
CA PHE A 23 5.81 4.72 4.71
C PHE A 23 6.40 3.34 4.97
N GLU A 24 6.13 2.79 6.13
CA GLU A 24 6.49 1.41 6.42
C GLU A 24 5.22 0.58 6.38
N VAL A 25 5.26 -0.54 5.68
CA VAL A 25 4.12 -1.44 5.59
C VAL A 25 4.53 -2.77 6.21
N ILE A 26 3.74 -3.24 7.14
CA ILE A 26 3.98 -4.52 7.81
C ILE A 26 2.84 -5.45 7.40
N VAL A 27 3.20 -6.56 6.80
CA VAL A 27 2.23 -7.57 6.37
C VAL A 27 2.42 -8.81 7.22
N THR A 28 1.37 -9.25 7.88
CA THR A 28 1.42 -10.43 8.74
C THR A 28 0.49 -11.49 8.15
N LYS A 29 1.08 -12.54 7.64
CA LYS A 29 0.37 -13.70 7.11
C LYS A 29 1.00 -14.94 7.77
N ASP A 30 1.49 -15.89 6.97
CA ASP A 30 2.22 -17.03 7.53
C ASP A 30 3.53 -16.54 8.13
N THR A 31 4.11 -15.51 7.52
CA THR A 31 5.29 -14.83 8.04
C THR A 31 5.00 -13.33 8.10
N THR A 32 5.81 -12.59 8.81
CA THR A 32 5.69 -11.14 8.89
C THR A 32 6.78 -10.50 8.06
N THR A 33 6.40 -9.60 7.16
CA THR A 33 7.36 -8.88 6.33
C THR A 33 7.17 -7.38 6.49
N LYS A 34 8.27 -6.64 6.33
CA LYS A 34 8.25 -5.19 6.42
C LYS A 34 8.72 -4.62 5.09
N HIS A 35 8.06 -3.59 4.65
CA HIS A 35 8.35 -2.96 3.37
C HIS A 35 8.42 -1.45 3.54
N LYS A 36 9.41 -0.84 2.90
CA LYS A 36 9.56 0.60 2.93
C LYS A 36 9.10 1.14 1.60
N ILE A 37 8.09 1.99 1.63
CA ILE A 37 7.45 2.48 0.43
C ILE A 37 7.64 3.97 0.30
N LYS A 38 8.05 4.41 -0.89
CA LYS A 38 8.09 5.83 -1.18
C LYS A 38 6.90 6.20 -2.03
N LEU A 39 6.16 7.20 -1.62
CA LEU A 39 5.01 7.71 -2.37
C LEU A 39 5.15 9.20 -2.50
N SER A 40 5.39 9.67 -3.73
CA SER A 40 5.50 11.09 -4.00
C SER A 40 4.10 11.69 -4.19
N ASP A 41 4.01 13.01 -4.05
CA ASP A 41 2.74 13.72 -4.28
C ASP A 41 2.24 13.51 -5.71
N LYS A 42 3.14 13.50 -6.67
CA LYS A 42 2.75 13.31 -8.06
C LYS A 42 2.12 11.94 -8.28
N VAL A 43 2.73 10.89 -7.76
CA VAL A 43 2.20 9.54 -7.92
C VAL A 43 0.87 9.41 -7.20
N TYR A 44 0.77 9.99 -6.02
CA TYR A 44 -0.48 9.99 -5.25
C TYR A 44 -1.61 10.65 -6.06
N GLN A 45 -1.33 11.81 -6.65
CA GLN A 45 -2.33 12.50 -7.47
C GLN A 45 -2.67 11.71 -8.74
N ASP A 46 -1.66 11.14 -9.37
CA ASP A 46 -1.88 10.36 -10.60
C ASP A 46 -2.72 9.12 -10.34
N LEU A 47 -2.53 8.46 -9.19
CA LEU A 47 -3.23 7.21 -8.91
C LEU A 47 -4.62 7.43 -8.35
N CYS A 48 -4.83 8.41 -7.49
CA CYS A 48 -6.14 8.55 -6.84
C CYS A 48 -6.68 9.97 -6.77
N ASP A 49 -5.94 10.95 -7.24
CA ASP A 49 -6.41 12.34 -7.28
C ASP A 49 -6.97 12.79 -5.92
N SER A 50 -6.29 12.41 -4.86
CA SER A 50 -6.66 12.73 -3.47
C SER A 50 -8.04 12.23 -3.06
N LYS A 51 -8.62 11.29 -3.79
CA LYS A 51 -9.95 10.77 -3.46
C LYS A 51 -9.93 9.88 -2.23
N ILE A 52 -8.77 9.31 -1.91
CA ILE A 52 -8.55 8.52 -0.70
C ILE A 52 -7.25 9.00 -0.07
N THR A 53 -7.01 8.64 1.17
CA THR A 53 -5.78 9.06 1.84
C THR A 53 -4.58 8.28 1.30
N GLU A 54 -3.39 8.78 1.56
CA GLU A 54 -2.16 8.08 1.19
C GLU A 54 -2.12 6.70 1.82
N ILE A 55 -2.49 6.60 3.10
CA ILE A 55 -2.51 5.32 3.80
C ILE A 55 -3.49 4.35 3.15
N ASP A 56 -4.68 4.82 2.81
CA ASP A 56 -5.66 3.98 2.12
C ASP A 56 -5.16 3.52 0.76
N LEU A 57 -4.49 4.39 0.03
CA LEU A 57 -3.93 4.04 -1.26
C LEU A 57 -2.88 2.92 -1.09
N ILE A 58 -2.02 3.03 -0.08
CA ILE A 58 -0.99 2.03 0.16
C ILE A 58 -1.63 0.71 0.59
N ILE A 59 -2.64 0.75 1.46
CA ILE A 59 -3.35 -0.47 1.88
C ILE A 59 -3.97 -1.17 0.67
N LYS A 60 -4.67 -0.42 -0.17
CA LYS A 60 -5.30 -0.99 -1.36
C LYS A 60 -4.27 -1.55 -2.34
N SER A 61 -3.11 -0.90 -2.42
CA SER A 61 -2.02 -1.37 -3.27
C SER A 61 -1.45 -2.68 -2.78
N PHE A 62 -1.29 -2.82 -1.45
CA PHE A 62 -0.81 -4.08 -0.89
C PHE A 62 -1.88 -5.18 -0.97
N GLU A 63 -3.15 -4.85 -0.84
CA GLU A 63 -4.22 -5.81 -1.09
C GLU A 63 -4.16 -6.32 -2.53
N PHE A 64 -3.92 -5.41 -3.47
CA PHE A 64 -3.74 -5.76 -4.89
C PHE A 64 -2.56 -6.73 -5.06
N LEU A 65 -1.42 -6.42 -4.43
CA LEU A 65 -0.24 -7.27 -4.55
C LEU A 65 -0.47 -8.64 -3.93
N LEU A 66 -1.12 -8.69 -2.76
CA LEU A 66 -1.34 -9.95 -2.05
C LEU A 66 -2.34 -10.87 -2.74
N GLU A 67 -3.12 -10.34 -3.66
CA GLU A 67 -3.97 -11.18 -4.51
C GLU A 67 -3.14 -11.93 -5.56
N ARG A 68 -1.91 -11.46 -5.82
CA ARG A 68 -1.10 -11.95 -6.93
C ARG A 68 0.17 -12.67 -6.48
N GLU A 69 0.67 -12.36 -5.30
CA GLU A 69 1.91 -12.95 -4.83
C GLU A 69 1.93 -12.98 -3.30
N SER A 70 2.82 -13.78 -2.73
CA SER A 70 2.96 -13.85 -1.29
C SER A 70 3.67 -12.59 -0.79
N ASN A 71 3.49 -12.29 0.49
CA ASN A 71 4.18 -11.12 1.06
C ASN A 71 5.71 -11.26 1.00
N GLU A 72 6.21 -12.50 1.04
CA GLU A 72 7.66 -12.70 0.95
C GLU A 72 8.20 -12.41 -0.44
N SER A 73 7.37 -12.44 -1.47
CA SER A 73 7.79 -12.12 -2.82
C SER A 73 7.77 -10.64 -3.12
N ILE A 74 7.10 -9.85 -2.28
CA ILE A 74 7.02 -8.41 -2.51
C ILE A 74 8.36 -7.76 -2.14
N LEU A 75 8.83 -6.84 -2.97
CA LEU A 75 10.08 -6.12 -2.71
C LEU A 75 10.03 -5.48 -1.33
N ARG A 76 11.17 -5.40 -0.66
CA ARG A 76 11.22 -4.83 0.69
C ARG A 76 11.35 -3.32 0.70
N GLU A 77 11.73 -2.74 -0.42
CA GLU A 77 11.82 -1.30 -0.52
C GLU A 77 11.56 -0.91 -1.96
N PHE A 78 10.59 -0.05 -2.20
CA PHE A 78 10.28 0.37 -3.57
C PHE A 78 9.42 1.63 -3.59
N ASN A 79 9.43 2.29 -4.75
CA ASN A 79 8.53 3.41 -5.01
C ASN A 79 7.19 2.80 -5.45
N LEU A 80 6.09 3.32 -4.96
CA LEU A 80 4.78 2.70 -5.19
C LEU A 80 4.47 2.49 -6.67
N GLU A 81 4.88 3.40 -7.52
CA GLU A 81 4.61 3.30 -8.96
C GLU A 81 5.30 2.13 -9.64
N ILE A 82 6.29 1.48 -8.98
CA ILE A 82 6.97 0.36 -9.60
C ILE A 82 6.00 -0.81 -9.77
N ILE A 83 4.89 -0.83 -9.03
CA ILE A 83 3.90 -1.88 -9.14
C ILE A 83 3.38 -1.97 -10.57
N GLU A 84 3.21 -0.83 -11.22
CA GLU A 84 2.72 -0.80 -12.61
C GLU A 84 3.68 -1.49 -13.56
N THR A 85 4.98 -1.46 -13.27
CA THR A 85 5.98 -2.11 -14.10
C THR A 85 5.80 -3.62 -14.11
N TYR A 86 5.44 -4.19 -12.96
CA TYR A 86 5.24 -5.64 -12.87
C TYR A 86 3.80 -6.04 -13.19
N PHE A 87 2.84 -5.15 -12.95
CA PHE A 87 1.42 -5.42 -13.15
C PHE A 87 0.79 -4.22 -13.85
N PRO A 88 0.84 -4.19 -15.18
CA PRO A 88 0.36 -3.01 -15.93
C PRO A 88 -1.10 -2.63 -15.66
N GLU A 89 -1.91 -3.57 -15.17
CA GLU A 89 -3.31 -3.28 -14.85
C GLU A 89 -3.49 -2.54 -13.52
N TYR A 90 -2.41 -2.35 -12.76
CA TYR A 90 -2.48 -1.77 -11.43
C TYR A 90 -3.23 -0.42 -11.36
N PRO A 91 -2.91 0.58 -12.20
CA PRO A 91 -3.61 1.86 -12.06
C PRO A 91 -5.12 1.75 -12.24
N ILE A 92 -5.57 0.95 -13.18
CA ILE A 92 -6.99 0.76 -13.43
C ILE A 92 -7.63 -0.01 -12.29
N SER A 93 -6.96 -1.07 -11.82
CA SER A 93 -7.48 -1.89 -10.73
C SER A 93 -7.61 -1.09 -9.44
N ILE A 94 -6.64 -0.24 -9.15
CA ILE A 94 -6.67 0.59 -7.96
C ILE A 94 -7.84 1.59 -8.04
N LYS A 95 -8.02 2.23 -9.18
CA LYS A 95 -9.09 3.21 -9.34
C LYS A 95 -10.47 2.60 -9.13
N LYS A 96 -10.65 1.35 -9.49
CA LYS A 96 -11.92 0.66 -9.27
C LYS A 96 -12.22 0.44 -7.79
N LYS A 97 -11.20 0.43 -6.96
CA LYS A 97 -11.38 0.14 -5.53
C LYS A 97 -11.91 1.33 -4.73
N PHE A 98 -11.89 2.52 -5.31
CA PHE A 98 -12.40 3.70 -4.59
C PHE A 98 -13.36 4.55 -5.43
N ASN A 99 -13.81 4.07 -6.55
CA ASN A 99 -14.81 4.78 -7.35
C ASN A 99 -16.21 4.27 -7.06
#